data_4c15c61dc1cdb59301c4c472123fcdbe
#
_entry.id   4c15c61dc1cdb59301c4c472123fcdbe
#
_cell.length_a   1.000
_cell.length_b   1.000
_cell.length_c   1.000
_cell.angle_alpha   90.00
_cell.angle_beta   90.00
_cell.angle_gamma   90.00
#
_symmetry.space_group_name_H-M   'P 1'
#
loop_
_entity.id
_entity.type
_entity.pdbx_description
1 polymer ?
#
loop_
_entity_poly.entity_id
_entity_poly.type
_entity_poly.pdbx_seq_one_letter_code
_entity_poly.pdbx_strand_id
1 'polypeptide(L)'
;MQKAENYIKEKEQEYAYFRLMLSNYMDLSAAKTALVQYELSEKTEASVEEFKQAVGEITGFGIEEQAVIERAEILYEFLTEEDKLTVTEEYALLQQAEEAFSVWQAEFDNVQEVVYRTEQMGDVTITGAESYQEVKDAYDMLSEDAKKLLPDEIKERLSEAA
;
A
#
# COMPACT_ATOMS: atom_id res chain seq x y z
N MET A 1 -5.95 -17.19 -4.01
CA MET A 1 -5.93 -15.73 -3.92
C MET A 1 -7.32 -15.13 -3.96
N GLN A 2 -8.14 -15.34 -4.99
CA GLN A 2 -9.47 -14.72 -5.15
C GLN A 2 -10.44 -14.82 -3.95
N LYS A 3 -10.40 -15.93 -3.17
CA LYS A 3 -11.22 -16.06 -1.96
C LYS A 3 -10.78 -15.13 -0.82
N ALA A 4 -9.46 -14.90 -0.67
CA ALA A 4 -8.94 -13.99 0.34
C ALA A 4 -9.28 -12.54 -0.01
N GLU A 5 -9.14 -12.16 -1.28
CA GLU A 5 -9.51 -10.83 -1.78
C GLU A 5 -11.00 -10.52 -1.61
N ASN A 6 -11.85 -11.49 -1.95
CA ASN A 6 -13.31 -11.31 -1.77
C ASN A 6 -13.68 -11.16 -0.30
N TYR A 7 -13.03 -11.91 0.60
CA TYR A 7 -13.23 -11.78 2.04
C TYR A 7 -12.76 -10.41 2.55
N ILE A 8 -11.60 -9.93 2.09
CA ILE A 8 -11.10 -8.59 2.43
C ILE A 8 -12.08 -7.52 1.97
N LYS A 9 -12.53 -7.54 0.70
CA LYS A 9 -13.50 -6.58 0.17
C LYS A 9 -14.84 -6.58 0.92
N GLU A 10 -15.32 -7.76 1.31
CA GLU A 10 -16.53 -7.89 2.12
C GLU A 10 -16.35 -7.23 3.49
N LYS A 11 -15.20 -7.47 4.13
CA LYS A 11 -14.92 -6.93 5.47
C LYS A 11 -14.57 -5.44 5.47
N GLU A 12 -14.00 -4.92 4.41
CA GLU A 12 -13.77 -3.47 4.26
C GLU A 12 -15.05 -2.65 4.16
N GLN A 13 -16.15 -3.25 3.69
CA GLN A 13 -17.46 -2.62 3.74
C GLN A 13 -18.00 -2.52 5.18
N GLU A 14 -17.54 -3.42 6.04
CA GLU A 14 -17.95 -3.50 7.44
C GLU A 14 -17.01 -2.67 8.34
N TYR A 15 -15.70 -2.66 8.04
CA TYR A 15 -14.67 -2.00 8.85
C TYR A 15 -13.70 -1.24 7.96
N ALA A 16 -13.72 0.09 8.01
CA ALA A 16 -12.87 0.97 7.18
C ALA A 16 -11.35 0.73 7.35
N TYR A 17 -10.93 0.14 8.47
CA TYR A 17 -9.53 -0.15 8.81
C TYR A 17 -9.19 -1.65 8.75
N PHE A 18 -10.05 -2.48 8.15
CA PHE A 18 -9.87 -3.93 8.18
C PHE A 18 -8.51 -4.38 7.63
N ARG A 19 -7.98 -3.71 6.61
CA ARG A 19 -6.65 -4.00 6.04
C ARG A 19 -5.52 -3.78 7.05
N LEU A 20 -5.62 -2.74 7.88
CA LEU A 20 -4.64 -2.46 8.94
C LEU A 20 -4.63 -3.55 10.02
N MET A 21 -5.76 -4.22 10.23
CA MET A 21 -5.89 -5.34 11.19
C MET A 21 -5.35 -6.67 10.65
N LEU A 22 -5.14 -6.79 9.34
CA LEU A 22 -4.61 -8.00 8.74
C LEU A 22 -3.08 -7.98 8.77
N SER A 23 -2.47 -8.66 9.73
CA SER A 23 -1.03 -8.82 9.84
C SER A 23 -0.36 -9.43 8.60
N ASN A 24 -1.13 -10.15 7.78
CA ASN A 24 -0.64 -10.81 6.56
C ASN A 24 -1.07 -10.14 5.25
N TYR A 25 -1.62 -8.92 5.32
CA TYR A 25 -2.06 -8.24 4.10
C TYR A 25 -0.89 -7.84 3.20
N MET A 26 0.21 -7.38 3.80
CA MET A 26 1.46 -7.12 3.09
C MET A 26 2.03 -8.39 2.45
N ASP A 27 1.93 -9.54 3.15
CA ASP A 27 2.35 -10.84 2.61
C ASP A 27 1.54 -11.24 1.38
N LEU A 28 0.24 -10.92 1.36
CA LEU A 28 -0.62 -11.17 0.21
C LEU A 28 -0.20 -10.32 -1.00
N SER A 29 0.10 -9.05 -0.79
CA SER A 29 0.59 -8.15 -1.85
C SER A 29 1.94 -8.63 -2.37
N ALA A 30 2.89 -8.93 -1.50
CA ALA A 30 4.20 -9.47 -1.87
C ALA A 30 4.08 -10.79 -2.65
N ALA A 31 3.14 -11.67 -2.28
CA ALA A 31 2.88 -12.91 -3.00
C ALA A 31 2.31 -12.67 -4.42
N LYS A 32 1.45 -11.65 -4.59
CA LYS A 32 0.94 -11.25 -5.92
C LYS A 32 2.07 -10.72 -6.80
N THR A 33 2.90 -9.83 -6.26
CA THR A 33 4.07 -9.28 -6.96
C THR A 33 5.03 -10.41 -7.37
N ALA A 34 5.35 -11.34 -6.47
CA ALA A 34 6.18 -12.50 -6.78
C ALA A 34 5.57 -13.41 -7.87
N LEU A 35 4.24 -13.54 -7.89
CA LEU A 35 3.55 -14.28 -8.95
C LEU A 35 3.70 -13.59 -10.30
N VAL A 36 3.54 -12.27 -10.37
CA VAL A 36 3.74 -11.47 -11.59
C VAL A 36 5.18 -11.64 -12.10
N GLN A 37 6.16 -11.51 -11.23
CA GLN A 37 7.58 -11.73 -11.58
C GLN A 37 7.83 -13.15 -12.10
N TYR A 38 7.22 -14.16 -11.48
CA TYR A 38 7.32 -15.54 -11.94
C TYR A 38 6.66 -15.74 -13.32
N GLU A 39 5.44 -15.23 -13.52
CA GLU A 39 4.72 -15.34 -14.80
C GLU A 39 5.49 -14.69 -15.95
N LEU A 40 6.21 -13.60 -15.67
CA LEU A 40 6.98 -12.86 -16.66
C LEU A 40 8.47 -13.28 -16.73
N SER A 41 8.93 -14.19 -15.87
CA SER A 41 10.36 -14.56 -15.75
C SER A 41 10.95 -15.18 -17.02
N GLU A 42 10.15 -15.81 -17.86
CA GLU A 42 10.58 -16.39 -19.15
C GLU A 42 10.29 -15.47 -20.35
N LYS A 43 9.67 -14.29 -20.11
CA LYS A 43 9.35 -13.34 -21.16
C LYS A 43 10.62 -12.59 -21.58
N THR A 44 10.84 -12.49 -22.88
CA THR A 44 11.99 -11.79 -23.46
C THR A 44 11.59 -10.56 -24.28
N GLU A 45 10.32 -10.46 -24.63
CA GLU A 45 9.77 -9.38 -25.42
C GLU A 45 8.34 -9.08 -24.94
N ALA A 46 7.94 -7.81 -24.99
CA ALA A 46 6.57 -7.37 -24.76
C ALA A 46 6.06 -6.59 -25.96
N SER A 47 4.76 -6.60 -26.16
CA SER A 47 4.11 -5.75 -27.16
C SER A 47 3.64 -4.44 -26.53
N VAL A 48 3.49 -3.40 -27.36
CA VAL A 48 2.91 -2.11 -26.98
C VAL A 48 1.51 -2.29 -26.38
N GLU A 49 0.70 -3.19 -26.95
CA GLU A 49 -0.65 -3.48 -26.49
C GLU A 49 -0.66 -4.10 -25.08
N GLU A 50 0.24 -5.04 -24.78
CA GLU A 50 0.36 -5.65 -23.45
C GLU A 50 0.73 -4.59 -22.39
N PHE A 51 1.68 -3.71 -22.70
CA PHE A 51 2.07 -2.62 -21.83
C PHE A 51 0.90 -1.64 -21.58
N LYS A 52 0.24 -1.17 -22.66
CA LYS A 52 -0.92 -0.27 -22.54
C LYS A 52 -2.05 -0.87 -21.75
N GLN A 53 -2.31 -2.17 -21.92
CA GLN A 53 -3.30 -2.87 -21.12
C GLN A 53 -2.92 -2.88 -19.64
N ALA A 54 -1.66 -3.21 -19.31
CA ALA A 54 -1.20 -3.25 -17.92
C ALA A 54 -1.31 -1.88 -17.25
N VAL A 55 -0.92 -0.78 -17.92
CA VAL A 55 -1.11 0.58 -17.42
C VAL A 55 -2.58 0.92 -17.23
N GLY A 56 -3.46 0.50 -18.16
CA GLY A 56 -4.91 0.70 -18.07
C GLY A 56 -5.59 -0.07 -16.94
N GLU A 57 -4.95 -1.09 -16.37
CA GLU A 57 -5.42 -1.85 -15.21
C GLU A 57 -5.11 -1.15 -13.87
N ILE A 58 -4.27 -0.12 -13.86
CA ILE A 58 -3.97 0.69 -12.66
C ILE A 58 -5.18 1.58 -12.38
N THR A 59 -5.90 1.32 -11.30
CA THR A 59 -7.15 2.01 -10.97
C THR A 59 -7.09 2.82 -9.68
N GLY A 60 -6.00 2.72 -8.92
CA GLY A 60 -5.81 3.37 -7.63
C GLY A 60 -4.35 3.49 -7.23
N PHE A 61 -4.12 3.70 -5.93
CA PHE A 61 -2.78 3.91 -5.37
C PHE A 61 -2.58 3.11 -4.07
N GLY A 62 -3.45 2.14 -3.81
CA GLY A 62 -3.35 1.29 -2.62
C GLY A 62 -2.41 0.10 -2.84
N ILE A 63 -2.20 -0.68 -1.78
CA ILE A 63 -1.32 -1.86 -1.83
C ILE A 63 -1.76 -2.91 -2.84
N GLU A 64 -3.05 -2.94 -3.20
CA GLU A 64 -3.60 -3.81 -4.24
C GLU A 64 -3.04 -3.51 -5.63
N GLU A 65 -2.58 -2.29 -5.85
CA GLU A 65 -2.02 -1.84 -7.13
C GLU A 65 -0.55 -2.23 -7.29
N GLN A 66 0.15 -2.59 -6.22
CA GLN A 66 1.58 -2.92 -6.27
C GLN A 66 1.91 -3.94 -7.36
N ALA A 67 1.16 -5.05 -7.41
CA ALA A 67 1.41 -6.10 -8.40
C ALA A 67 1.04 -5.68 -9.84
N VAL A 68 0.10 -4.75 -9.99
CA VAL A 68 -0.30 -4.20 -11.31
C VAL A 68 0.77 -3.24 -11.82
N ILE A 69 1.28 -2.36 -10.95
CA ILE A 69 2.39 -1.44 -11.25
C ILE A 69 3.64 -2.25 -11.63
N GLU A 70 4.04 -3.22 -10.83
CA GLU A 70 5.19 -4.11 -11.09
C GLU A 70 5.06 -4.80 -12.46
N ARG A 71 3.84 -5.26 -12.80
CA ARG A 71 3.59 -5.86 -14.11
C ARG A 71 3.84 -4.88 -15.25
N ALA A 72 3.37 -3.65 -15.12
CA ALA A 72 3.55 -2.62 -16.12
C ALA A 72 5.04 -2.24 -16.27
N GLU A 73 5.78 -2.12 -15.15
CA GLU A 73 7.22 -1.87 -15.15
C GLU A 73 7.98 -2.96 -15.91
N ILE A 74 7.74 -4.24 -15.59
CA ILE A 74 8.41 -5.37 -16.24
C ILE A 74 8.09 -5.39 -17.74
N LEU A 75 6.83 -5.16 -18.12
CA LEU A 75 6.45 -5.12 -19.54
C LEU A 75 7.12 -3.95 -20.27
N TYR A 76 7.25 -2.77 -19.65
CA TYR A 76 7.98 -1.65 -20.22
C TYR A 76 9.45 -1.97 -20.48
N GLU A 77 10.11 -2.65 -19.52
CA GLU A 77 11.50 -3.06 -19.67
C GLU A 77 11.71 -3.98 -20.88
N PHE A 78 10.73 -4.83 -21.22
CA PHE A 78 10.76 -5.73 -22.35
C PHE A 78 10.34 -5.12 -23.70
N LEU A 79 9.92 -3.85 -23.71
CA LEU A 79 9.68 -3.14 -24.97
C LEU A 79 10.99 -2.84 -25.70
N THR A 80 10.94 -2.83 -27.03
CA THR A 80 12.05 -2.34 -27.85
C THR A 80 12.21 -0.82 -27.66
N GLU A 81 13.42 -0.29 -27.93
CA GLU A 81 13.65 1.17 -27.87
C GLU A 81 12.75 1.96 -28.85
N GLU A 82 12.35 1.36 -29.96
CA GLU A 82 11.43 1.95 -30.92
C GLU A 82 10.01 2.00 -30.33
N ASP A 83 9.55 0.92 -29.69
CA ASP A 83 8.24 0.84 -29.06
C ASP A 83 8.11 1.78 -27.85
N LYS A 84 9.15 1.93 -27.04
CA LYS A 84 9.20 2.88 -25.93
C LYS A 84 8.93 4.31 -26.36
N LEU A 85 9.36 4.70 -27.57
CA LEU A 85 9.10 6.04 -28.11
C LEU A 85 7.61 6.24 -28.46
N THR A 86 6.85 5.17 -28.66
CA THR A 86 5.43 5.22 -29.02
C THR A 86 4.46 5.23 -27.83
N VAL A 87 4.97 4.96 -26.62
CA VAL A 87 4.17 4.82 -25.39
C VAL A 87 4.52 5.85 -24.31
N THR A 88 4.99 7.02 -24.73
CA THR A 88 5.46 8.07 -23.80
C THR A 88 4.38 8.59 -22.86
N GLU A 89 3.11 8.62 -23.31
CA GLU A 89 1.96 9.05 -22.50
C GLU A 89 1.64 7.99 -21.44
N GLU A 90 1.58 6.72 -21.83
CA GLU A 90 1.31 5.60 -20.92
C GLU A 90 2.45 5.43 -19.91
N TYR A 91 3.69 5.62 -20.34
CA TYR A 91 4.84 5.61 -19.43
C TYR A 91 4.79 6.74 -18.41
N ALA A 92 4.37 7.93 -18.81
CA ALA A 92 4.17 9.04 -17.86
C ALA A 92 3.06 8.72 -16.82
N LEU A 93 2.00 8.01 -17.22
CA LEU A 93 0.96 7.54 -16.29
C LEU A 93 1.51 6.48 -15.32
N LEU A 94 2.33 5.54 -15.79
CA LEU A 94 3.01 4.58 -14.94
C LEU A 94 3.89 5.27 -13.89
N GLN A 95 4.73 6.23 -14.30
CA GLN A 95 5.58 6.98 -13.37
C GLN A 95 4.76 7.75 -12.31
N GLN A 96 3.63 8.32 -12.68
CA GLN A 96 2.73 8.96 -11.71
C GLN A 96 2.14 7.96 -10.72
N ALA A 97 1.80 6.75 -11.19
CA ALA A 97 1.29 5.69 -10.33
C ALA A 97 2.36 5.18 -9.35
N GLU A 98 3.60 5.01 -9.81
CA GLU A 98 4.75 4.64 -8.97
C GLU A 98 5.01 5.67 -7.87
N GLU A 99 5.02 6.97 -8.23
CA GLU A 99 5.20 8.05 -7.26
C GLU A 99 4.06 8.08 -6.24
N ALA A 100 2.82 8.01 -6.69
CA ALA A 100 1.65 8.00 -5.82
C ALA A 100 1.61 6.78 -4.90
N PHE A 101 1.98 5.60 -5.40
CA PHE A 101 2.12 4.38 -4.61
C PHE A 101 3.21 4.51 -3.54
N SER A 102 4.36 5.07 -3.89
CA SER A 102 5.47 5.29 -2.95
C SER A 102 5.05 6.22 -1.80
N VAL A 103 4.34 7.31 -2.09
CA VAL A 103 3.80 8.23 -1.08
C VAL A 103 2.78 7.51 -0.18
N TRP A 104 1.85 6.77 -0.80
CA TRP A 104 0.84 6.00 -0.07
C TRP A 104 1.49 4.96 0.86
N GLN A 105 2.51 4.23 0.39
CA GLN A 105 3.21 3.23 1.18
C GLN A 105 3.89 3.85 2.40
N ALA A 106 4.56 4.99 2.22
CA ALA A 106 5.19 5.69 3.34
C ALA A 106 4.18 6.15 4.39
N GLU A 107 3.01 6.63 3.98
CA GLU A 107 1.92 7.00 4.89
C GLU A 107 1.34 5.76 5.60
N PHE A 108 1.15 4.66 4.88
CA PHE A 108 0.66 3.41 5.44
C PHE A 108 1.62 2.85 6.50
N ASP A 109 2.93 2.85 6.22
CA ASP A 109 3.96 2.40 7.17
C ASP A 109 3.95 3.24 8.45
N ASN A 110 3.79 4.56 8.33
CA ASN A 110 3.67 5.46 9.47
C ASN A 110 2.40 5.17 10.31
N VAL A 111 1.28 4.88 9.67
CA VAL A 111 0.03 4.48 10.35
C VAL A 111 0.23 3.17 11.11
N GLN A 112 0.87 2.17 10.50
CA GLN A 112 1.19 0.89 11.13
C GLN A 112 2.07 1.08 12.37
N GLU A 113 3.06 1.97 12.28
CA GLU A 113 3.94 2.29 13.41
C GLU A 113 3.17 2.91 14.59
N VAL A 114 2.24 3.84 14.31
CA VAL A 114 1.37 4.41 15.37
C VAL A 114 0.50 3.33 16.02
N VAL A 115 -0.12 2.46 15.23
CA VAL A 115 -0.92 1.34 15.74
C VAL A 115 -0.08 0.44 16.64
N TYR A 116 1.07 -0.02 16.14
CA TYR A 116 1.96 -0.90 16.88
C TYR A 116 2.42 -0.28 18.20
N ARG A 117 2.90 0.96 18.19
CA ARG A 117 3.34 1.66 19.41
C ARG A 117 2.21 1.83 20.40
N THR A 118 1.00 2.18 19.95
CA THR A 118 -0.18 2.33 20.82
C THR A 118 -0.56 1.01 21.48
N GLU A 119 -0.48 -0.10 20.74
CA GLU A 119 -0.72 -1.45 21.31
C GLU A 119 0.32 -1.83 22.36
N GLN A 120 1.58 -1.47 22.15
CA GLN A 120 2.68 -1.73 23.11
C GLN A 120 2.63 -0.84 24.37
N MET A 121 1.96 0.30 24.28
CA MET A 121 1.91 1.29 25.38
C MET A 121 1.24 0.73 26.66
N GLY A 122 0.42 -0.32 26.56
CA GLY A 122 -0.29 -0.92 27.70
C GLY A 122 -1.26 0.04 28.38
N ASP A 123 -1.58 -0.22 29.66
CA ASP A 123 -2.36 0.72 30.47
C ASP A 123 -1.50 1.93 30.82
N VAL A 124 -2.03 3.15 30.63
CA VAL A 124 -1.31 4.39 30.93
C VAL A 124 -1.04 4.50 32.43
N THR A 125 0.19 4.20 32.83
CA THR A 125 0.69 4.40 34.20
C THR A 125 1.70 5.54 34.19
N ILE A 126 2.07 6.05 35.38
CA ILE A 126 3.06 7.15 35.54
C ILE A 126 4.41 6.83 34.84
N THR A 127 4.75 5.55 34.70
CA THR A 127 5.94 5.10 33.94
C THR A 127 5.73 5.05 32.42
N GLY A 128 4.53 5.22 31.93
CA GLY A 128 4.20 5.22 30.50
C GLY A 128 4.25 6.60 29.82
N ALA A 129 4.57 7.67 30.55
CA ALA A 129 4.54 9.03 30.00
C ALA A 129 5.51 9.25 28.84
N GLU A 130 6.71 8.64 28.87
CA GLU A 130 7.67 8.72 27.76
C GLU A 130 7.15 7.98 26.53
N SER A 131 6.62 6.77 26.70
CA SER A 131 6.04 5.98 25.60
C SER A 131 4.82 6.66 24.98
N TYR A 132 4.01 7.33 25.82
CA TYR A 132 2.88 8.13 25.32
C TYR A 132 3.35 9.30 24.45
N GLN A 133 4.37 10.04 24.89
CA GLN A 133 4.91 11.16 24.11
C GLN A 133 5.44 10.71 22.74
N GLU A 134 6.15 9.58 22.69
CA GLU A 134 6.64 9.00 21.45
C GLU A 134 5.50 8.63 20.48
N VAL A 135 4.43 8.03 21.01
CA VAL A 135 3.25 7.68 20.20
C VAL A 135 2.54 8.94 19.70
N LYS A 136 2.41 9.95 20.57
CA LYS A 136 1.80 11.22 20.22
C LYS A 136 2.58 11.96 19.15
N ASP A 137 3.90 12.00 19.27
CA ASP A 137 4.77 12.64 18.28
C ASP A 137 4.63 11.93 16.90
N ALA A 138 4.60 10.60 16.89
CA ALA A 138 4.38 9.83 15.68
C ALA A 138 2.97 10.09 15.08
N TYR A 139 1.93 10.17 15.91
CA TYR A 139 0.57 10.51 15.46
C TYR A 139 0.49 11.93 14.88
N ASP A 140 1.13 12.90 15.53
CA ASP A 140 1.12 14.30 15.09
C ASP A 140 1.84 14.48 13.73
N MET A 141 2.76 13.60 13.39
CA MET A 141 3.46 13.56 12.10
C MET A 141 2.61 12.98 10.96
N LEU A 142 1.52 12.26 11.25
CA LEU A 142 0.63 11.71 10.22
C LEU A 142 -0.11 12.84 9.47
N SER A 143 -0.31 12.65 8.17
CA SER A 143 -1.22 13.48 7.39
C SER A 143 -2.68 13.32 7.88
N GLU A 144 -3.55 14.29 7.58
CA GLU A 144 -4.97 14.21 7.97
C GLU A 144 -5.69 13.01 7.30
N ASP A 145 -5.25 12.58 6.13
CA ASP A 145 -5.79 11.41 5.46
C ASP A 145 -5.27 10.11 6.10
N ALA A 146 -3.99 10.05 6.48
CA ALA A 146 -3.43 8.95 7.24
C ALA A 146 -4.10 8.79 8.62
N LYS A 147 -4.40 9.89 9.33
CA LYS A 147 -5.14 9.87 10.60
C LYS A 147 -6.55 9.26 10.48
N LYS A 148 -7.20 9.41 9.34
CA LYS A 148 -8.52 8.79 9.08
C LYS A 148 -8.43 7.26 9.00
N LEU A 149 -7.29 6.72 8.60
CA LEU A 149 -7.05 5.27 8.48
C LEU A 149 -6.85 4.59 9.84
N LEU A 150 -6.56 5.35 10.90
CA LEU A 150 -6.37 4.78 12.23
C LEU A 150 -7.68 4.19 12.77
N PRO A 151 -7.63 3.02 13.45
CA PRO A 151 -8.76 2.46 14.20
C PRO A 151 -9.29 3.45 15.25
N ASP A 152 -10.60 3.47 15.45
CA ASP A 152 -11.23 4.37 16.44
C ASP A 152 -10.76 4.07 17.86
N GLU A 153 -10.50 2.80 18.19
CA GLU A 153 -9.92 2.39 19.47
C GLU A 153 -8.54 3.03 19.72
N ILE A 154 -7.71 3.15 18.67
CA ILE A 154 -6.41 3.81 18.76
C ILE A 154 -6.59 5.31 18.99
N LYS A 155 -7.53 5.95 18.28
CA LYS A 155 -7.85 7.38 18.44
C LYS A 155 -8.37 7.66 19.86
N GLU A 156 -9.26 6.82 20.38
CA GLU A 156 -9.80 6.92 21.75
C GLU A 156 -8.68 6.82 22.78
N ARG A 157 -7.82 5.79 22.69
CA ARG A 157 -6.69 5.61 23.61
C ARG A 157 -5.74 6.81 23.59
N LEU A 158 -5.45 7.38 22.43
CA LEU A 158 -4.62 8.58 22.29
C LEU A 158 -5.29 9.82 22.90
N SER A 159 -6.62 9.91 22.85
CA SER A 159 -7.37 11.02 23.43
C SER A 159 -7.53 10.91 24.96
N GLU A 160 -7.65 9.69 25.50
CA GLU A 160 -7.78 9.45 26.94
C GLU A 160 -6.47 9.66 27.70
N ALA A 161 -5.35 9.49 27.01
CA ALA A 161 -4.01 9.67 27.59
C ALA A 161 -3.51 11.13 27.54
N ALA A 162 -4.25 12.06 26.88
CA ALA A 162 -3.90 13.48 26.71
C ALA A 162 -4.39 14.33 27.84
#